data_6eef3608a82b4f368858c56fbced81bb
#
_entry.id   6eef3608a82b4f368858c56fbced81bb
#
_cell.length_a   1.000
_cell.length_b   1.000
_cell.length_c   1.000
_cell.angle_alpha   90.00
_cell.angle_beta   90.00
_cell.angle_gamma   90.00
#
_symmetry.space_group_name_H-M   'P 1'
#
loop_
_entity.id
_entity.type
_entity.pdbx_description
1 polymer ?
#
loop_
_entity_poly.entity_id
_entity_poly.type
_entity_poly.pdbx_seq_one_letter_code
_entity_poly.pdbx_strand_id
1 'polypeptide(L)'
;MRIYDNGTYRDMTTEEIEVMQAQSRRAALMERCRPLTEAEVSRMVIARQINDLTVDDNTALRMKTFYPTFESIVGQTVEQGFKFTHGDKLWRVLQPGLTIQANYTPGAGTESLYTQVNEIHAGTQEDPIPYEGNLALEEGLHYIQDYTLYRCVRSTGNPVYQPLSELSAFAEKVTF
;
A
#
# COMPACT_ATOMS: atom_id res chain seq x y z
N MET A 1 1.37 5.45 -36.32
CA MET A 1 2.54 5.60 -35.41
C MET A 1 3.60 6.40 -36.15
N ARG A 2 4.27 7.36 -35.50
CA ARG A 2 5.24 8.25 -36.15
C ARG A 2 6.65 7.95 -35.70
N ILE A 3 7.61 8.01 -36.66
CA ILE A 3 9.03 7.93 -36.41
C ILE A 3 9.71 9.23 -36.81
N TYR A 4 10.87 9.51 -36.18
CA TYR A 4 11.74 10.61 -36.57
C TYR A 4 12.78 10.08 -37.56
N ASP A 5 12.75 10.58 -38.77
CA ASP A 5 13.61 10.16 -39.87
C ASP A 5 14.15 11.38 -40.62
N ASN A 6 15.46 11.48 -40.75
CA ASN A 6 16.17 12.53 -41.47
C ASN A 6 15.70 13.98 -41.15
N GLY A 7 15.45 14.28 -39.87
CA GLY A 7 15.07 15.64 -39.42
C GLY A 7 13.57 15.92 -39.47
N THR A 8 12.73 14.97 -39.89
CA THR A 8 11.27 15.13 -39.98
C THR A 8 10.51 13.97 -39.34
N TYR A 9 9.30 14.24 -38.83
CA TYR A 9 8.40 13.20 -38.38
C TYR A 9 7.55 12.68 -39.55
N ARG A 10 7.59 11.39 -39.80
CA ARG A 10 6.70 10.71 -40.76
C ARG A 10 5.94 9.57 -40.12
N ASP A 11 4.84 9.18 -40.71
CA ASP A 11 4.15 7.97 -40.31
C ASP A 11 4.96 6.72 -40.73
N MET A 12 4.93 5.70 -39.88
CA MET A 12 5.55 4.41 -40.17
C MET A 12 4.81 3.69 -41.28
N THR A 13 5.56 3.02 -42.13
CA THR A 13 4.96 2.09 -43.11
C THR A 13 4.41 0.83 -42.42
N THR A 14 3.54 0.10 -43.11
CA THR A 14 3.01 -1.16 -42.60
C THR A 14 4.12 -2.17 -42.29
N GLU A 15 5.13 -2.26 -43.15
CA GLU A 15 6.29 -3.14 -42.95
C GLU A 15 7.10 -2.76 -41.72
N GLU A 16 7.35 -1.46 -41.48
CA GLU A 16 8.04 -0.98 -40.29
C GLU A 16 7.27 -1.29 -39.00
N ILE A 17 5.94 -1.17 -39.05
CA ILE A 17 5.08 -1.53 -37.91
C ILE A 17 5.15 -3.03 -37.63
N GLU A 18 5.10 -3.87 -38.64
CA GLU A 18 5.21 -5.34 -38.50
C GLU A 18 6.55 -5.75 -37.93
N VAL A 19 7.67 -5.18 -38.42
CA VAL A 19 9.01 -5.44 -37.90
C VAL A 19 9.13 -5.02 -36.44
N MET A 20 8.63 -3.85 -36.08
CA MET A 20 8.64 -3.37 -34.69
C MET A 20 7.81 -4.27 -33.79
N GLN A 21 6.61 -4.70 -34.23
CA GLN A 21 5.78 -5.62 -33.48
C GLN A 21 6.41 -7.00 -33.31
N ALA A 22 7.10 -7.50 -34.35
CA ALA A 22 7.82 -8.77 -34.28
C ALA A 22 9.00 -8.68 -33.31
N GLN A 23 9.76 -7.56 -33.33
CA GLN A 23 10.84 -7.32 -32.38
C GLN A 23 10.32 -7.22 -30.94
N SER A 24 9.22 -6.51 -30.72
CA SER A 24 8.59 -6.39 -29.39
C SER A 24 8.09 -7.75 -28.87
N ARG A 25 7.47 -8.57 -29.72
CA ARG A 25 7.06 -9.94 -29.37
C ARG A 25 8.25 -10.83 -29.02
N ARG A 26 9.33 -10.72 -29.79
CA ARG A 26 10.57 -11.49 -29.54
C ARG A 26 11.22 -11.05 -28.21
N ALA A 27 11.29 -9.75 -27.93
CA ALA A 27 11.83 -9.22 -26.69
C ALA A 27 11.01 -9.69 -25.48
N ALA A 28 9.67 -9.65 -25.56
CA ALA A 28 8.77 -10.15 -24.53
C ALA A 28 8.93 -11.67 -24.29
N LEU A 29 9.17 -12.45 -25.36
CA LEU A 29 9.41 -13.88 -25.25
C LEU A 29 10.76 -14.15 -24.55
N MET A 30 11.80 -13.43 -24.92
CA MET A 30 13.15 -13.53 -24.31
C MET A 30 13.08 -13.21 -22.82
N GLU A 31 12.37 -12.14 -22.42
CA GLU A 31 12.20 -11.78 -21.01
C GLU A 31 11.48 -12.88 -20.21
N ARG A 32 10.46 -13.51 -20.79
CA ARG A 32 9.74 -14.63 -20.15
C ARG A 32 10.59 -15.90 -19.99
N CYS A 33 11.61 -16.07 -20.84
CA CYS A 33 12.46 -17.26 -20.84
C CYS A 33 13.77 -17.06 -20.06
N ARG A 34 14.06 -15.83 -19.57
CA ARG A 34 15.29 -15.61 -18.79
C ARG A 34 15.21 -16.34 -17.45
N PRO A 35 16.33 -16.84 -16.92
CA PRO A 35 16.38 -17.35 -15.56
C PRO A 35 15.99 -16.25 -14.55
N LEU A 36 15.25 -16.63 -13.52
CA LEU A 36 14.94 -15.73 -12.41
C LEU A 36 16.21 -15.43 -11.61
N THR A 37 16.36 -14.20 -11.17
CA THR A 37 17.41 -13.81 -10.23
C THR A 37 17.12 -14.38 -8.84
N GLU A 38 18.14 -14.49 -7.99
CA GLU A 38 17.96 -14.92 -6.59
C GLU A 38 16.96 -14.03 -5.83
N ALA A 39 16.98 -12.72 -6.09
CA ALA A 39 16.05 -11.78 -5.47
C ALA A 39 14.60 -12.04 -5.90
N GLU A 40 14.37 -12.39 -7.16
CA GLU A 40 13.02 -12.74 -7.67
C GLU A 40 12.54 -14.07 -7.08
N VAL A 41 13.41 -15.08 -7.03
CA VAL A 41 13.09 -16.37 -6.40
C VAL A 41 12.79 -16.18 -4.91
N SER A 42 13.62 -15.44 -4.18
CA SER A 42 13.41 -15.14 -2.76
C SER A 42 12.09 -14.43 -2.53
N ARG A 43 11.77 -13.42 -3.35
CA ARG A 43 10.49 -12.69 -3.28
C ARG A 43 9.29 -13.62 -3.52
N MET A 44 9.39 -14.53 -4.49
CA MET A 44 8.31 -15.50 -4.77
C MET A 44 8.10 -16.47 -3.61
N VAL A 45 9.18 -16.94 -2.98
CA VAL A 45 9.10 -17.83 -1.82
C VAL A 45 8.47 -17.09 -0.64
N ILE A 46 8.94 -15.88 -0.33
CA ILE A 46 8.39 -15.06 0.75
C ILE A 46 6.91 -14.75 0.49
N ALA A 47 6.54 -14.35 -0.73
CA ALA A 47 5.15 -14.04 -1.07
C ALA A 47 4.19 -15.22 -0.87
N ARG A 48 4.66 -16.47 -0.97
CA ARG A 48 3.86 -17.66 -0.68
C ARG A 48 3.68 -17.92 0.80
N GLN A 49 4.63 -17.53 1.62
CA GLN A 49 4.68 -17.86 3.06
C GLN A 49 4.31 -16.68 3.95
N ILE A 50 4.31 -15.44 3.42
CA ILE A 50 4.14 -14.22 4.23
C ILE A 50 2.80 -14.22 4.97
N ASN A 51 1.75 -14.80 4.40
CA ASN A 51 0.43 -14.88 5.00
C ASN A 51 0.31 -15.97 6.08
N ASP A 52 1.28 -16.90 6.15
CA ASP A 52 1.36 -17.90 7.21
C ASP A 52 2.05 -17.35 8.49
N LEU A 53 2.69 -16.18 8.36
CA LEU A 53 3.34 -15.52 9.50
C LEU A 53 2.31 -14.70 10.30
N THR A 54 2.32 -14.91 11.61
CA THR A 54 1.54 -14.07 12.52
C THR A 54 2.31 -12.79 12.82
N VAL A 55 2.02 -11.73 12.08
CA VAL A 55 2.60 -10.40 12.30
C VAL A 55 1.50 -9.37 12.54
N ASP A 56 1.80 -8.39 13.39
CA ASP A 56 0.91 -7.24 13.61
C ASP A 56 0.80 -6.37 12.34
N ASP A 57 -0.17 -5.46 12.32
CA ASP A 57 -0.47 -4.66 11.13
C ASP A 57 0.62 -3.66 10.78
N ASN A 58 1.28 -3.07 11.77
CA ASN A 58 2.38 -2.14 11.53
C ASN A 58 3.58 -2.85 10.90
N THR A 59 3.91 -4.04 11.40
CA THR A 59 4.95 -4.90 10.79
C THR A 59 4.55 -5.32 9.38
N ALA A 60 3.28 -5.72 9.16
CA ALA A 60 2.78 -6.10 7.84
C ALA A 60 2.88 -4.94 6.84
N LEU A 61 2.56 -3.70 7.25
CA LEU A 61 2.70 -2.51 6.42
C LEU A 61 4.15 -2.23 6.02
N ARG A 62 5.10 -2.41 6.94
CA ARG A 62 6.55 -2.27 6.64
C ARG A 62 7.05 -3.34 5.66
N MET A 63 6.36 -4.48 5.61
CA MET A 63 6.67 -5.61 4.74
C MET A 63 5.73 -5.69 3.52
N LYS A 64 4.93 -4.64 3.23
CA LYS A 64 3.85 -4.69 2.21
C LYS A 64 4.31 -5.15 0.83
N THR A 65 5.55 -4.87 0.45
CA THR A 65 6.13 -5.26 -0.85
C THR A 65 6.33 -6.76 -1.03
N PHE A 66 6.28 -7.52 0.05
CA PHE A 66 6.38 -8.99 0.01
C PHE A 66 5.03 -9.68 -0.11
N TYR A 67 3.92 -8.98 0.18
CA TYR A 67 2.59 -9.53 -0.01
C TYR A 67 2.23 -9.63 -1.49
N PRO A 68 1.46 -10.66 -1.91
CA PRO A 68 1.03 -10.80 -3.29
C PRO A 68 0.16 -9.60 -3.70
N THR A 69 0.15 -9.28 -5.00
CA THR A 69 -0.76 -8.27 -5.53
C THR A 69 -2.14 -8.86 -5.78
N PHE A 70 -3.19 -8.04 -5.74
CA PHE A 70 -4.55 -8.44 -6.04
C PHE A 70 -4.64 -9.22 -7.37
N GLU A 71 -4.00 -8.70 -8.40
CA GLU A 71 -4.01 -9.28 -9.75
C GLU A 71 -3.38 -10.68 -9.79
N SER A 72 -2.38 -10.93 -8.93
CA SER A 72 -1.67 -12.22 -8.86
C SER A 72 -2.47 -13.33 -8.17
N ILE A 73 -3.50 -12.95 -7.40
CA ILE A 73 -4.33 -13.88 -6.62
C ILE A 73 -5.75 -14.03 -7.17
N VAL A 74 -6.10 -13.35 -8.26
CA VAL A 74 -7.40 -13.53 -8.93
C VAL A 74 -7.61 -15.00 -9.30
N GLY A 75 -8.78 -15.55 -8.95
CA GLY A 75 -9.14 -16.96 -9.12
C GLY A 75 -8.68 -17.88 -7.99
N GLN A 76 -7.89 -17.39 -7.02
CA GLN A 76 -7.49 -18.16 -5.85
C GLN A 76 -8.54 -18.04 -4.74
N THR A 77 -8.70 -19.11 -3.96
CA THR A 77 -9.48 -19.09 -2.73
C THR A 77 -8.53 -18.87 -1.55
N VAL A 78 -8.84 -17.89 -0.73
CA VAL A 78 -8.01 -17.45 0.40
C VAL A 78 -8.84 -17.41 1.69
N GLU A 79 -8.16 -17.52 2.83
CA GLU A 79 -8.81 -17.52 4.13
C GLU A 79 -8.96 -16.11 4.71
N GLN A 80 -9.81 -15.98 5.71
CA GLN A 80 -9.94 -14.74 6.50
C GLN A 80 -8.60 -14.32 7.08
N GLY A 81 -8.27 -13.04 6.99
CA GLY A 81 -7.00 -12.50 7.47
C GLY A 81 -5.89 -12.48 6.42
N PHE A 82 -6.08 -13.16 5.28
CA PHE A 82 -5.12 -13.11 4.16
C PHE A 82 -4.89 -11.66 3.72
N LYS A 83 -3.62 -11.28 3.59
CA LYS A 83 -3.22 -9.92 3.21
C LYS A 83 -2.65 -9.89 1.79
N PHE A 84 -2.94 -8.84 1.05
CA PHE A 84 -2.47 -8.61 -0.32
C PHE A 84 -2.42 -7.11 -0.61
N THR A 85 -1.69 -6.71 -1.66
CA THR A 85 -1.56 -5.32 -2.07
C THR A 85 -2.46 -4.98 -3.26
N HIS A 86 -3.05 -3.78 -3.24
CA HIS A 86 -3.75 -3.20 -4.38
C HIS A 86 -3.70 -1.67 -4.28
N GLY A 87 -3.33 -0.99 -5.37
CA GLY A 87 -3.25 0.48 -5.42
C GLY A 87 -2.30 1.06 -4.36
N ASP A 88 -1.13 0.47 -4.18
CA ASP A 88 -0.11 0.85 -3.18
C ASP A 88 -0.56 0.71 -1.71
N LYS A 89 -1.71 0.09 -1.46
CA LYS A 89 -2.27 -0.16 -0.13
C LYS A 89 -2.22 -1.65 0.20
N LEU A 90 -2.11 -1.95 1.50
CA LEU A 90 -2.25 -3.31 2.01
C LEU A 90 -3.71 -3.54 2.42
N TRP A 91 -4.25 -4.67 1.99
CA TRP A 91 -5.62 -5.06 2.25
C TRP A 91 -5.68 -6.40 2.97
N ARG A 92 -6.74 -6.62 3.73
CA ARG A 92 -7.02 -7.88 4.44
C ARG A 92 -8.37 -8.42 4.04
N VAL A 93 -8.45 -9.73 3.82
CA VAL A 93 -9.69 -10.46 3.57
C VAL A 93 -10.49 -10.59 4.87
N LEU A 94 -11.79 -10.31 4.80
CA LEU A 94 -12.70 -10.38 5.95
C LEU A 94 -13.50 -11.69 6.03
N GLN A 95 -13.63 -12.40 4.90
CA GLN A 95 -14.45 -13.61 4.83
C GLN A 95 -13.58 -14.86 4.67
N PRO A 96 -13.89 -15.96 5.38
CA PRO A 96 -13.20 -17.23 5.19
C PRO A 96 -13.56 -17.85 3.84
N GLY A 97 -12.59 -18.52 3.20
CA GLY A 97 -12.82 -19.23 1.95
C GLY A 97 -13.24 -18.33 0.78
N LEU A 98 -12.80 -17.05 0.76
CA LEU A 98 -13.16 -16.10 -0.29
C LEU A 98 -12.40 -16.41 -1.59
N THR A 99 -13.13 -16.65 -2.68
CA THR A 99 -12.52 -16.71 -4.01
C THR A 99 -12.39 -15.30 -4.59
N ILE A 100 -11.17 -14.87 -4.85
CA ILE A 100 -10.86 -13.53 -5.35
C ILE A 100 -11.31 -13.40 -6.81
N GLN A 101 -12.14 -12.40 -7.09
CA GLN A 101 -12.69 -12.15 -8.44
C GLN A 101 -12.22 -10.79 -8.95
N ALA A 102 -11.84 -10.73 -10.23
CA ALA A 102 -11.30 -9.51 -10.85
C ALA A 102 -12.25 -8.30 -10.82
N ASN A 103 -13.56 -8.54 -10.78
CA ASN A 103 -14.60 -7.49 -10.75
C ASN A 103 -14.89 -6.96 -9.34
N TYR A 104 -14.39 -7.60 -8.30
CA TYR A 104 -14.51 -7.14 -6.89
C TYR A 104 -13.16 -6.62 -6.40
N THR A 105 -12.71 -5.51 -6.98
CA THR A 105 -11.48 -4.83 -6.55
C THR A 105 -11.66 -4.20 -5.18
N PRO A 106 -10.61 -4.20 -4.32
CA PRO A 106 -10.68 -3.54 -3.03
C PRO A 106 -11.00 -2.04 -3.14
N GLY A 107 -11.96 -1.57 -2.35
CA GLY A 107 -12.39 -0.18 -2.34
C GLY A 107 -13.88 -0.04 -2.09
N ALA A 108 -14.47 1.02 -2.62
CA ALA A 108 -15.91 1.30 -2.45
C ALA A 108 -16.77 0.17 -3.05
N GLY A 109 -17.70 -0.34 -2.24
CA GLY A 109 -18.61 -1.42 -2.60
C GLY A 109 -18.10 -2.83 -2.29
N THR A 110 -16.88 -2.97 -1.76
CA THR A 110 -16.29 -4.26 -1.36
C THR A 110 -15.86 -4.30 0.11
N GLU A 111 -16.38 -3.40 0.94
CA GLU A 111 -16.04 -3.27 2.37
C GLU A 111 -16.42 -4.52 3.20
N SER A 112 -17.37 -5.31 2.70
CA SER A 112 -17.74 -6.59 3.32
C SER A 112 -16.76 -7.73 3.01
N LEU A 113 -15.94 -7.58 1.98
CA LEU A 113 -14.95 -8.56 1.54
C LEU A 113 -13.55 -8.24 2.03
N TYR A 114 -13.20 -6.94 1.99
CA TYR A 114 -11.85 -6.45 2.27
C TYR A 114 -11.85 -5.25 3.19
N THR A 115 -10.83 -5.15 4.03
CA THR A 115 -10.53 -3.94 4.79
C THR A 115 -9.12 -3.48 4.50
N GLN A 116 -8.90 -2.17 4.41
CA GLN A 116 -7.56 -1.60 4.31
C GLN A 116 -6.85 -1.79 5.65
N VAL A 117 -5.60 -2.26 5.59
CA VAL A 117 -4.71 -2.29 6.75
C VAL A 117 -4.11 -0.90 6.89
N ASN A 118 -4.41 -0.24 8.00
CA ASN A 118 -3.89 1.07 8.35
C ASN A 118 -2.88 0.94 9.49
N GLU A 119 -1.99 1.90 9.57
CA GLU A 119 -1.05 2.00 10.68
C GLU A 119 -1.84 2.28 11.98
N ILE A 120 -1.55 1.50 13.02
CA ILE A 120 -2.15 1.67 14.34
C ILE A 120 -1.04 2.19 15.25
N HIS A 121 -1.28 3.36 15.81
CA HIS A 121 -0.38 3.98 16.77
C HIS A 121 -0.94 3.83 18.18
N ALA A 122 -0.08 3.43 19.10
CA ALA A 122 -0.47 3.23 20.51
C ALA A 122 -0.72 4.56 21.26
N GLY A 123 -0.28 5.68 20.70
CA GLY A 123 -0.36 6.99 21.38
C GLY A 123 0.62 7.11 22.54
N THR A 124 1.66 6.30 22.54
CA THR A 124 2.76 6.42 23.52
C THR A 124 3.81 7.41 23.04
N GLN A 125 4.77 7.74 23.89
CA GLN A 125 5.87 8.61 23.52
C GLN A 125 6.76 8.00 22.41
N GLU A 126 6.89 6.66 22.40
CA GLU A 126 7.68 5.89 21.44
C GLU A 126 6.91 5.61 20.15
N ASP A 127 5.57 5.63 20.21
CA ASP A 127 4.68 5.38 19.08
C ASP A 127 3.50 6.39 19.10
N PRO A 128 3.79 7.67 18.83
CA PRO A 128 2.80 8.74 18.87
C PRO A 128 1.86 8.68 17.66
N ILE A 129 0.62 9.14 17.85
CA ILE A 129 -0.39 9.23 16.80
C ILE A 129 -0.05 10.41 15.86
N PRO A 130 0.10 10.21 14.55
CA PRO A 130 0.24 11.31 13.60
C PRO A 130 -1.00 12.20 13.61
N TYR A 131 -0.78 13.51 13.70
CA TYR A 131 -1.84 14.50 13.69
C TYR A 131 -1.75 15.37 12.43
N GLU A 132 -2.77 15.25 11.56
CA GLU A 132 -2.91 16.02 10.33
C GLU A 132 -4.12 16.99 10.38
N GLY A 133 -4.70 17.17 11.57
CA GLY A 133 -5.98 17.84 11.76
C GLY A 133 -7.16 16.88 11.68
N ASN A 134 -8.36 17.37 12.00
CA ASN A 134 -9.61 16.60 11.99
C ASN A 134 -9.56 15.32 12.85
N LEU A 135 -8.97 15.41 14.02
CA LEU A 135 -8.85 14.33 14.99
C LEU A 135 -9.24 14.82 16.39
N ALA A 136 -10.02 14.01 17.11
CA ALA A 136 -10.26 14.25 18.54
C ALA A 136 -9.02 13.81 19.33
N LEU A 137 -8.56 14.66 20.24
CA LEU A 137 -7.44 14.34 21.12
C LEU A 137 -7.96 13.66 22.38
N GLU A 138 -7.27 12.62 22.83
CA GLU A 138 -7.57 11.88 24.05
C GLU A 138 -6.48 12.15 25.10
N GLU A 139 -6.93 12.45 26.32
CA GLU A 139 -6.04 12.74 27.44
C GLU A 139 -5.07 11.57 27.71
N GLY A 140 -3.80 11.91 27.92
CA GLY A 140 -2.73 10.96 28.18
C GLY A 140 -2.02 10.43 26.93
N LEU A 141 -2.63 10.54 25.75
CA LEU A 141 -2.03 10.07 24.51
C LEU A 141 -1.03 11.11 23.96
N HIS A 142 -0.07 10.59 23.19
CA HIS A 142 0.93 11.38 22.50
C HIS A 142 0.60 11.50 21.01
N TYR A 143 0.83 12.68 20.48
CA TYR A 143 0.59 13.03 19.09
C TYR A 143 1.85 13.65 18.49
N ILE A 144 2.11 13.39 17.22
CA ILE A 144 3.23 13.99 16.49
C ILE A 144 2.71 14.85 15.34
N GLN A 145 3.20 16.09 15.28
CA GLN A 145 2.95 17.01 14.17
C GLN A 145 4.24 17.76 13.84
N ASP A 146 4.60 17.81 12.54
CA ASP A 146 5.79 18.54 12.05
C ASP A 146 7.07 18.19 12.86
N TYR A 147 7.30 16.88 13.07
CA TYR A 147 8.43 16.35 13.87
C TYR A 147 8.46 16.81 15.33
N THR A 148 7.37 17.37 15.82
CA THR A 148 7.24 17.81 17.22
C THR A 148 6.28 16.90 17.95
N LEU A 149 6.72 16.39 19.11
CA LEU A 149 5.91 15.53 19.98
C LEU A 149 5.09 16.37 20.94
N TYR A 150 3.83 16.00 21.07
CA TYR A 150 2.88 16.61 22.00
C TYR A 150 2.22 15.54 22.87
N ARG A 151 1.96 15.86 24.12
CA ARG A 151 1.12 15.06 25.02
C ARG A 151 -0.22 15.74 25.19
N CYS A 152 -1.31 15.02 25.00
CA CYS A 152 -2.64 15.53 25.29
C CYS A 152 -2.86 15.57 26.81
N VAL A 153 -3.14 16.75 27.34
CA VAL A 153 -3.37 17.00 28.80
C VAL A 153 -4.86 17.08 29.13
N ARG A 154 -5.71 17.19 28.12
CA ARG A 154 -7.17 17.17 28.26
C ARG A 154 -7.83 16.78 26.94
N SER A 155 -8.77 15.84 26.99
CA SER A 155 -9.52 15.41 25.80
C SER A 155 -10.32 16.56 25.19
N THR A 156 -10.35 16.63 23.86
CA THR A 156 -11.14 17.64 23.13
C THR A 156 -12.60 17.25 22.96
N GLY A 157 -12.92 15.95 23.08
CA GLY A 157 -14.26 15.39 22.89
C GLY A 157 -14.76 15.40 21.46
N ASN A 158 -14.35 16.37 20.65
CA ASN A 158 -14.67 16.49 19.23
C ASN A 158 -13.37 16.68 18.42
N PRO A 159 -13.40 16.33 17.11
CA PRO A 159 -12.27 16.61 16.23
C PRO A 159 -11.90 18.09 16.22
N VAL A 160 -10.60 18.37 16.30
CA VAL A 160 -10.01 19.71 16.20
C VAL A 160 -9.20 19.81 14.91
N TYR A 161 -9.10 21.01 14.36
CA TYR A 161 -8.49 21.26 13.04
C TYR A 161 -7.26 22.16 13.12
N GLN A 162 -7.09 22.86 14.23
CA GLN A 162 -5.96 23.77 14.46
C GLN A 162 -4.66 22.96 14.66
N PRO A 163 -3.50 23.51 14.33
CA PRO A 163 -2.22 22.92 14.68
C PRO A 163 -2.09 22.67 16.19
N LEU A 164 -1.42 21.59 16.59
CA LEU A 164 -1.23 21.25 18.00
C LEU A 164 -0.51 22.35 18.78
N SER A 165 0.36 23.13 18.11
CA SER A 165 1.04 24.28 18.69
C SER A 165 0.10 25.41 19.15
N GLU A 166 -1.11 25.50 18.56
CA GLU A 166 -2.13 26.48 18.92
C GLU A 166 -3.13 25.95 19.95
N LEU A 167 -3.11 24.65 20.23
CA LEU A 167 -4.01 23.95 21.14
C LEU A 167 -3.42 23.82 22.57
N SER A 168 -2.74 24.85 23.09
CA SER A 168 -2.05 24.83 24.38
C SER A 168 -2.92 24.46 25.59
N ALA A 169 -4.26 24.60 25.49
CA ALA A 169 -5.19 24.17 26.53
C ALA A 169 -5.44 22.63 26.50
N PHE A 170 -5.05 21.94 25.45
CA PHE A 170 -5.30 20.51 25.24
C PHE A 170 -4.02 19.70 25.01
N ALA A 171 -2.98 20.30 24.45
CA ALA A 171 -1.74 19.62 24.10
C ALA A 171 -0.52 20.43 24.57
N GLU A 172 0.40 19.74 25.21
CA GLU A 172 1.68 20.29 25.68
C GLU A 172 2.82 19.69 24.84
N LYS A 173 3.76 20.53 24.44
CA LYS A 173 4.97 20.09 23.75
C LYS A 173 5.85 19.30 24.72
N VAL A 174 6.23 18.09 24.31
CA VAL A 174 7.19 17.24 25.02
C VAL A 174 8.61 17.71 24.67
N THR A 175 9.41 18.03 25.68
CA THR A 175 10.84 18.31 25.54
C THR A 175 11.63 17.16 26.13
N PHE A 176 12.68 16.71 25.41
CA PHE A 176 13.60 15.66 25.85
C PHE A 176 14.78 16.20 26.58
#